data_d7320ea6d6432f0b668adf51c6e7319a
#
_entry.id   d7320ea6d6432f0b668adf51c6e7319a
#
_cell.length_a   1.000
_cell.length_b   1.000
_cell.length_c   1.000
_cell.angle_alpha   90.00
_cell.angle_beta   90.00
_cell.angle_gamma   90.00
#
_symmetry.space_group_name_H-M   'P 1'
#
loop_
_entity.id
_entity.type
_entity.pdbx_description
1 polymer ?
#
loop_
_entity_poly.entity_id
_entity_poly.type
_entity_poly.pdbx_seq_one_letter_code
_entity_poly.pdbx_strand_id
1 'polypeptide(L)'
;MVFGKVPQPSPQRMVPVPGHPIVVGVIPGQPALVALTAAAWSDALGGVPIYFGYSDPERIVDAEYADGTVRHSDIDPDQADDGWEEREREIRAFLAGVLGDHKGPWEFRYLAGRADRALTHLARAVDASAIIVGAKHPSSTERLREFLAGSVALRLTRHQHRPVLIVPLAVIDWKAPTKW
;
A
#
# COMPACT_ATOMS: atom_id res chain seq x y z
N MET A 1 -15.39 -32.55 5.32
CA MET A 1 -15.46 -31.16 4.80
C MET A 1 -14.44 -31.05 3.67
N VAL A 2 -14.89 -31.08 2.41
CA VAL A 2 -14.00 -30.96 1.23
C VAL A 2 -13.65 -29.46 1.11
N PHE A 3 -12.47 -29.08 1.50
CA PHE A 3 -11.97 -27.73 1.22
C PHE A 3 -11.86 -27.61 -0.31
N GLY A 4 -12.76 -26.86 -0.91
CA GLY A 4 -12.70 -26.54 -2.32
C GLY A 4 -11.31 -25.98 -2.66
N LYS A 5 -10.66 -26.57 -3.65
CA LYS A 5 -9.33 -26.15 -4.11
C LYS A 5 -9.45 -24.70 -4.58
N VAL A 6 -8.87 -23.75 -3.83
CA VAL A 6 -8.83 -22.34 -4.25
C VAL A 6 -8.03 -22.27 -5.54
N PRO A 7 -8.61 -21.73 -6.64
CA PRO A 7 -7.91 -21.65 -7.90
C PRO A 7 -6.67 -20.77 -7.78
N GLN A 8 -5.55 -21.22 -8.32
CA GLN A 8 -4.35 -20.40 -8.39
C GLN A 8 -4.51 -19.29 -9.44
N PRO A 9 -3.87 -18.13 -9.24
CA PRO A 9 -3.81 -17.10 -10.26
C PRO A 9 -3.23 -17.64 -11.58
N SER A 10 -3.84 -17.28 -12.70
CA SER A 10 -3.33 -17.68 -14.00
C SER A 10 -1.99 -17.00 -14.30
N PRO A 11 -0.98 -17.71 -14.83
CA PRO A 11 0.26 -17.10 -15.28
C PRO A 11 0.07 -16.00 -16.34
N GLN A 12 -1.01 -16.05 -17.13
CA GLN A 12 -1.33 -15.02 -18.11
C GLN A 12 -1.72 -13.68 -17.49
N ARG A 13 -1.97 -13.64 -16.18
CA ARG A 13 -2.26 -12.40 -15.44
C ARG A 13 -1.01 -11.76 -14.83
N MET A 14 0.14 -12.37 -15.02
CA MET A 14 1.40 -11.80 -14.55
C MET A 14 1.73 -10.55 -15.35
N VAL A 15 1.91 -9.43 -14.64
CA VAL A 15 2.41 -8.19 -15.24
C VAL A 15 3.93 -8.30 -15.28
N PRO A 16 4.57 -8.04 -16.43
CA PRO A 16 6.03 -8.03 -16.51
C PRO A 16 6.63 -7.03 -15.52
N VAL A 17 7.77 -7.38 -14.93
CA VAL A 17 8.44 -6.49 -13.97
C VAL A 17 9.15 -5.31 -14.66
N PRO A 18 9.95 -5.55 -15.73
CA PRO A 18 10.62 -4.45 -16.42
C PRO A 18 9.63 -3.52 -17.11
N GLY A 19 9.82 -2.21 -16.91
CA GLY A 19 9.03 -1.16 -17.58
C GLY A 19 7.65 -0.91 -16.98
N HIS A 20 7.22 -1.71 -16.02
CA HIS A 20 5.93 -1.52 -15.35
C HIS A 20 6.09 -0.83 -13.99
N PRO A 21 5.16 0.07 -13.61
CA PRO A 21 5.24 0.78 -12.33
C PRO A 21 5.17 -0.15 -11.12
N ILE A 22 5.53 0.40 -9.97
CA ILE A 22 5.25 -0.19 -8.65
C ILE A 22 4.27 0.70 -7.88
N VAL A 23 3.38 0.08 -7.14
CA VAL A 23 2.46 0.77 -6.22
C VAL A 23 2.95 0.60 -4.79
N VAL A 24 2.90 1.65 -4.00
CA VAL A 24 3.38 1.67 -2.62
C VAL A 24 2.29 2.18 -1.69
N GLY A 25 1.86 1.34 -0.77
CA GLY A 25 0.94 1.77 0.27
C GLY A 25 1.67 2.56 1.36
N VAL A 26 1.22 3.78 1.61
CA VAL A 26 1.76 4.66 2.66
C VAL A 26 0.70 5.04 3.67
N ILE A 27 1.14 5.37 4.89
CA ILE A 27 0.28 5.90 5.95
C ILE A 27 0.96 7.10 6.62
N PRO A 28 0.20 8.03 7.20
CA PRO A 28 0.77 9.13 7.97
C PRO A 28 1.69 8.61 9.08
N GLY A 29 2.81 9.30 9.31
CA GLY A 29 3.76 8.97 10.37
C GLY A 29 4.54 7.66 10.20
N GLN A 30 4.49 7.03 9.03
CA GLN A 30 5.27 5.80 8.81
C GLN A 30 6.76 6.11 8.63
N PRO A 31 7.68 5.18 9.01
CA PRO A 31 9.10 5.33 8.75
C PRO A 31 9.44 5.48 7.27
N ALA A 32 10.48 6.25 6.97
CA ALA A 32 10.99 6.48 5.60
C ALA A 32 11.38 5.18 4.87
N LEU A 33 11.61 4.09 5.61
CA LEU A 33 12.10 2.82 5.08
C LEU A 33 11.26 2.26 3.93
N VAL A 34 9.92 2.42 3.97
CA VAL A 34 9.04 1.94 2.90
C VAL A 34 9.29 2.71 1.60
N ALA A 35 9.33 4.05 1.68
CA ALA A 35 9.56 4.90 0.51
C ALA A 35 10.99 4.71 -0.04
N LEU A 36 12.00 4.61 0.83
CA LEU A 36 13.38 4.34 0.41
C LEU A 36 13.54 2.95 -0.22
N THR A 37 12.86 1.93 0.30
CA THR A 37 12.84 0.61 -0.32
C THR A 37 12.21 0.67 -1.70
N ALA A 38 11.11 1.40 -1.86
CA ALA A 38 10.46 1.57 -3.15
C ALA A 38 11.36 2.28 -4.16
N ALA A 39 12.08 3.34 -3.74
CA ALA A 39 13.04 4.05 -4.56
C ALA A 39 14.17 3.11 -5.03
N ALA A 40 14.76 2.35 -4.11
CA ALA A 40 15.82 1.38 -4.44
C ALA A 40 15.34 0.29 -5.42
N TRP A 41 14.09 -0.17 -5.28
CA TRP A 41 13.49 -1.12 -6.23
C TRP A 41 13.23 -0.48 -7.58
N SER A 42 12.71 0.75 -7.63
CA SER A 42 12.53 1.50 -8.88
C SER A 42 13.86 1.64 -9.63
N ASP A 43 14.92 2.05 -8.94
CA ASP A 43 16.26 2.22 -9.52
C ASP A 43 16.79 0.88 -10.07
N ALA A 44 16.66 -0.20 -9.30
CA ALA A 44 17.08 -1.55 -9.73
C ALA A 44 16.31 -2.07 -10.96
N LEU A 45 15.09 -1.58 -11.15
CA LEU A 45 14.23 -1.92 -12.30
C LEU A 45 14.38 -0.96 -13.47
N GLY A 46 15.37 -0.07 -13.45
CA GLY A 46 15.64 0.87 -14.53
C GLY A 46 14.87 2.21 -14.40
N GLY A 47 14.48 2.59 -13.19
CA GLY A 47 13.78 3.85 -12.93
C GLY A 47 12.28 3.81 -13.26
N VAL A 48 11.64 2.68 -13.02
CA VAL A 48 10.19 2.57 -13.25
C VAL A 48 9.39 3.52 -12.37
N PRO A 49 8.22 4.03 -12.82
CA PRO A 49 7.39 4.94 -12.02
C PRO A 49 6.96 4.33 -10.69
N ILE A 50 6.91 5.16 -9.65
CA ILE A 50 6.38 4.80 -8.34
C ILE A 50 5.07 5.53 -8.09
N TYR A 51 4.00 4.80 -7.80
CA TYR A 51 2.73 5.36 -7.36
C TYR A 51 2.52 5.09 -5.87
N PHE A 52 2.65 6.14 -5.07
CA PHE A 52 2.34 6.08 -3.64
C PHE A 52 0.84 6.28 -3.43
N GLY A 53 0.21 5.41 -2.68
CA GLY A 53 -1.23 5.49 -2.36
C GLY A 53 -1.47 5.49 -0.85
N TYR A 54 -2.17 6.51 -0.37
CA TYR A 54 -2.77 6.49 0.96
C TYR A 54 -4.27 6.29 0.81
N SER A 55 -4.84 5.33 1.52
CA SER A 55 -6.27 5.08 1.55
C SER A 55 -6.84 5.51 2.89
N ASP A 56 -7.69 6.53 2.85
CA ASP A 56 -8.38 7.06 4.01
C ASP A 56 -9.61 6.19 4.35
N PRO A 57 -9.63 5.51 5.51
CA PRO A 57 -10.74 4.66 5.90
C PRO A 57 -12.00 5.46 6.34
N GLU A 58 -11.85 6.75 6.60
CA GLU A 58 -12.94 7.64 7.02
C GLU A 58 -13.68 8.28 5.83
N ARG A 59 -13.25 7.97 4.62
CA ARG A 59 -13.86 8.45 3.38
C ARG A 59 -14.40 7.32 2.53
N ILE A 60 -15.45 7.60 1.77
CA ILE A 60 -16.04 6.67 0.80
C ILE A 60 -15.67 7.05 -0.63
N VAL A 61 -15.60 6.06 -1.50
CA VAL A 61 -15.37 6.26 -2.93
C VAL A 61 -16.69 6.54 -3.62
N ASP A 62 -16.82 7.73 -4.24
CA ASP A 62 -17.95 8.10 -5.09
C ASP A 62 -17.74 7.63 -6.53
N ALA A 63 -16.51 7.73 -7.02
CA ALA A 63 -16.13 7.28 -8.36
C ALA A 63 -14.66 6.88 -8.42
N GLU A 64 -14.37 5.85 -9.22
CA GLU A 64 -13.01 5.41 -9.56
C GLU A 64 -12.74 5.76 -11.03
N TYR A 65 -11.54 6.28 -11.31
CA TYR A 65 -11.13 6.67 -12.66
C TYR A 65 -10.07 5.72 -13.21
N ALA A 66 -9.97 5.68 -14.54
CA ALA A 66 -9.07 4.77 -15.25
C ALA A 66 -7.57 5.04 -15.00
N ASP A 67 -7.22 6.25 -14.55
CA ASP A 67 -5.86 6.65 -14.18
C ASP A 67 -5.50 6.31 -12.71
N GLY A 68 -6.41 5.66 -11.99
CA GLY A 68 -6.23 5.28 -10.58
C GLY A 68 -6.57 6.37 -9.58
N THR A 69 -7.01 7.55 -10.03
CA THR A 69 -7.57 8.56 -9.13
C THR A 69 -8.97 8.16 -8.66
N VAL A 70 -9.40 8.71 -7.55
CA VAL A 70 -10.75 8.51 -7.01
C VAL A 70 -11.38 9.85 -6.64
N ARG A 71 -12.68 9.96 -6.86
CA ARG A 71 -13.48 10.98 -6.20
C ARG A 71 -14.05 10.38 -4.93
N HIS A 72 -13.95 11.11 -3.84
CA HIS A 72 -14.37 10.65 -2.53
C HIS A 72 -15.11 11.72 -1.75
N SER A 73 -15.92 11.29 -0.79
CA SER A 73 -16.65 12.13 0.16
C SER A 73 -16.50 11.58 1.58
N ASP A 74 -16.93 12.37 2.55
CA ASP A 74 -16.95 11.93 3.95
C ASP A 74 -18.02 10.87 4.17
N ILE A 75 -17.75 9.93 5.09
CA ILE A 75 -18.75 8.93 5.52
C ILE A 75 -19.91 9.63 6.25
N ASP A 76 -19.59 10.65 7.04
CA ASP A 76 -20.57 11.44 7.78
C ASP A 76 -20.57 12.89 7.25
N PRO A 77 -21.57 13.28 6.45
CA PRO A 77 -21.64 14.63 5.88
C PRO A 77 -21.82 15.73 6.94
N ASP A 78 -22.31 15.40 8.15
CA ASP A 78 -22.51 16.35 9.23
C ASP A 78 -21.21 16.60 10.03
N GLN A 79 -20.20 15.77 9.82
CA GLN A 79 -18.86 15.90 10.38
C GLN A 79 -17.82 16.08 9.27
N ALA A 80 -18.10 17.01 8.35
CA ALA A 80 -17.17 17.29 7.25
C ALA A 80 -15.74 17.51 7.78
N ASP A 81 -14.87 16.55 7.52
CA ASP A 81 -13.44 16.63 7.86
C ASP A 81 -12.67 17.27 6.71
N ASP A 82 -12.43 18.57 6.81
CA ASP A 82 -11.54 19.30 5.89
C ASP A 82 -10.06 18.90 6.09
N GLY A 83 -9.77 18.06 7.07
CA GLY A 83 -8.41 17.61 7.40
C GLY A 83 -7.78 16.67 6.36
N TRP A 84 -8.55 16.15 5.40
CA TRP A 84 -8.00 15.28 4.37
C TRP A 84 -6.99 16.01 3.46
N GLU A 85 -7.22 17.28 3.14
CA GLU A 85 -6.29 18.09 2.33
C GLU A 85 -4.97 18.34 3.08
N GLU A 86 -5.04 18.59 4.38
CA GLU A 86 -3.86 18.72 5.24
C GLU A 86 -3.09 17.42 5.28
N ARG A 87 -3.77 16.30 5.49
CA ARG A 87 -3.18 14.95 5.51
C ARG A 87 -2.53 14.61 4.16
N GLU A 88 -3.16 14.96 3.05
CA GLU A 88 -2.57 14.80 1.72
C GLU A 88 -1.29 15.61 1.59
N ARG A 89 -1.31 16.87 2.00
CA ARG A 89 -0.17 17.78 1.95
C ARG A 89 1.00 17.29 2.81
N GLU A 90 0.71 16.82 4.02
CA GLU A 90 1.72 16.25 4.91
C GLU A 90 2.40 15.01 4.32
N ILE A 91 1.63 14.08 3.75
CA ILE A 91 2.19 12.87 3.14
C ILE A 91 3.02 13.24 1.90
N ARG A 92 2.55 14.16 1.06
CA ARG A 92 3.32 14.64 -0.10
C ARG A 92 4.64 15.30 0.32
N ALA A 93 4.61 16.15 1.33
CA ALA A 93 5.80 16.80 1.85
C ALA A 93 6.80 15.80 2.44
N PHE A 94 6.31 14.80 3.19
CA PHE A 94 7.12 13.70 3.70
C PHE A 94 7.80 12.92 2.56
N LEU A 95 7.03 12.50 1.55
CA LEU A 95 7.56 11.76 0.40
C LEU A 95 8.59 12.58 -0.37
N ALA A 96 8.31 13.87 -0.63
CA ALA A 96 9.24 14.77 -1.30
C ALA A 96 10.56 14.91 -0.53
N GLY A 97 10.49 15.01 0.81
CA GLY A 97 11.69 15.06 1.65
C GLY A 97 12.51 13.77 1.63
N VAL A 98 11.83 12.62 1.70
CA VAL A 98 12.49 11.30 1.69
C VAL A 98 13.09 10.96 0.33
N LEU A 99 12.43 11.34 -0.76
CA LEU A 99 12.77 10.99 -2.14
C LEU A 99 13.60 12.09 -2.85
N GLY A 100 14.09 13.09 -2.12
CA GLY A 100 14.76 14.25 -2.72
C GLY A 100 15.89 13.92 -3.71
N ASP A 101 16.62 12.83 -3.49
CA ASP A 101 17.72 12.37 -4.36
C ASP A 101 17.29 11.34 -5.41
N HIS A 102 16.05 10.81 -5.31
CA HIS A 102 15.54 9.84 -6.27
C HIS A 102 15.28 10.48 -7.64
N LYS A 103 15.82 9.88 -8.71
CA LYS A 103 15.74 10.43 -10.08
C LYS A 103 14.56 9.90 -10.88
N GLY A 104 13.96 8.79 -10.42
CA GLY A 104 12.82 8.18 -11.10
C GLY A 104 11.53 8.99 -10.92
N PRO A 105 10.55 8.82 -11.81
CA PRO A 105 9.24 9.45 -11.68
C PRO A 105 8.46 8.84 -10.51
N TRP A 106 7.80 9.69 -9.72
CA TRP A 106 6.88 9.25 -8.70
C TRP A 106 5.66 10.17 -8.61
N GLU A 107 4.55 9.59 -8.19
CA GLU A 107 3.30 10.29 -7.98
C GLU A 107 2.63 9.82 -6.67
N PHE A 108 1.82 10.68 -6.08
CA PHE A 108 1.02 10.34 -4.92
C PHE A 108 -0.47 10.40 -5.28
N ARG A 109 -1.24 9.42 -4.79
CA ARG A 109 -2.69 9.33 -4.92
C ARG A 109 -3.33 9.27 -3.55
N TYR A 110 -4.21 10.21 -3.26
CA TYR A 110 -5.11 10.12 -2.12
C TYR A 110 -6.29 9.25 -2.53
N LEU A 111 -6.49 8.16 -1.80
CA LEU A 111 -7.51 7.14 -2.06
C LEU A 111 -8.48 7.10 -0.88
N ALA A 112 -9.57 6.36 -1.01
CA ALA A 112 -10.59 6.26 0.03
C ALA A 112 -10.98 4.81 0.33
N GLY A 113 -11.53 4.57 1.50
CA GLY A 113 -12.07 3.29 1.92
C GLY A 113 -11.00 2.29 2.32
N ARG A 114 -11.23 1.02 2.03
CA ARG A 114 -10.34 -0.07 2.44
C ARG A 114 -9.05 -0.08 1.64
N ALA A 115 -7.91 0.01 2.33
CA ALA A 115 -6.59 0.09 1.71
C ALA A 115 -6.26 -1.08 0.75
N ASP A 116 -6.67 -2.31 1.06
CA ASP A 116 -6.45 -3.46 0.17
C ASP A 116 -7.20 -3.31 -1.17
N ARG A 117 -8.41 -2.77 -1.17
CA ARG A 117 -9.19 -2.49 -2.38
C ARG A 117 -8.63 -1.31 -3.15
N ALA A 118 -8.36 -0.21 -2.46
CA ALA A 118 -7.86 1.01 -3.05
C ALA A 118 -6.49 0.82 -3.72
N LEU A 119 -5.55 0.14 -3.05
CA LEU A 119 -4.25 -0.18 -3.65
C LEU A 119 -4.35 -1.19 -4.80
N THR A 120 -5.31 -2.13 -4.74
CA THR A 120 -5.57 -3.04 -5.86
C THR A 120 -6.14 -2.29 -7.08
N HIS A 121 -7.08 -1.35 -6.85
CA HIS A 121 -7.61 -0.49 -7.92
C HIS A 121 -6.48 0.33 -8.55
N LEU A 122 -5.70 1.06 -7.75
CA LEU A 122 -4.57 1.84 -8.25
C LEU A 122 -3.59 0.96 -9.05
N ALA A 123 -3.19 -0.19 -8.50
CA ALA A 123 -2.27 -1.10 -9.18
C ALA A 123 -2.80 -1.62 -10.53
N ARG A 124 -4.11 -1.80 -10.66
CA ARG A 124 -4.75 -2.19 -11.93
C ARG A 124 -4.78 -1.02 -12.92
N ALA A 125 -5.11 0.17 -12.46
CA ALA A 125 -5.22 1.35 -13.30
C ALA A 125 -3.87 1.73 -13.93
N VAL A 126 -2.77 1.64 -13.17
CA VAL A 126 -1.43 1.97 -13.65
C VAL A 126 -0.66 0.77 -14.20
N ASP A 127 -1.30 -0.39 -14.28
CA ASP A 127 -0.68 -1.67 -14.70
C ASP A 127 0.61 -2.00 -13.94
N ALA A 128 0.57 -1.85 -12.63
CA ALA A 128 1.73 -2.07 -11.77
C ALA A 128 2.19 -3.53 -11.75
N SER A 129 3.50 -3.75 -11.70
CA SER A 129 4.12 -5.09 -11.60
C SER A 129 4.07 -5.66 -10.18
N ALA A 130 4.08 -4.80 -9.15
CA ALA A 130 4.09 -5.20 -7.75
C ALA A 130 3.43 -4.15 -6.85
N ILE A 131 3.08 -4.57 -5.63
CA ILE A 131 2.61 -3.69 -4.56
C ILE A 131 3.58 -3.81 -3.38
N ILE A 132 4.06 -2.68 -2.85
CA ILE A 132 4.93 -2.61 -1.67
C ILE A 132 4.14 -2.02 -0.51
N VAL A 133 4.19 -2.64 0.65
CA VAL A 133 3.54 -2.15 1.87
C VAL A 133 4.43 -2.35 3.10
N GLY A 134 4.30 -1.47 4.08
CA GLY A 134 4.95 -1.66 5.38
C GLY A 134 4.22 -2.71 6.22
N ALA A 135 4.97 -3.52 6.96
CA ALA A 135 4.42 -4.38 8.00
C ALA A 135 4.14 -3.56 9.25
N LYS A 136 2.87 -3.41 9.62
CA LYS A 136 2.52 -2.82 10.91
C LYS A 136 2.83 -3.83 12.02
N HIS A 137 3.59 -3.45 13.05
CA HIS A 137 3.85 -4.32 14.19
C HIS A 137 2.71 -4.21 15.21
N PRO A 138 2.15 -5.32 15.73
CA PRO A 138 1.21 -5.26 16.84
C PRO A 138 1.94 -4.84 18.12
N SER A 139 1.41 -3.84 18.79
CA SER A 139 1.99 -3.34 20.06
C SER A 139 1.73 -4.23 21.27
N SER A 140 0.98 -5.34 21.11
CA SER A 140 0.68 -6.30 22.18
C SER A 140 0.39 -7.70 21.64
N THR A 141 0.75 -8.72 22.40
CA THR A 141 0.63 -10.15 22.08
C THR A 141 -0.80 -10.65 21.89
N GLU A 142 -1.80 -10.01 22.48
CA GLU A 142 -3.20 -10.43 22.38
C GLU A 142 -3.85 -10.13 21.02
N ARG A 143 -3.30 -9.16 20.28
CA ARG A 143 -3.83 -8.72 18.97
C ARG A 143 -3.18 -9.41 17.78
N LEU A 144 -2.26 -10.35 17.97
CA LEU A 144 -1.51 -10.95 16.86
C LEU A 144 -2.42 -11.71 15.88
N ARG A 145 -3.44 -12.42 16.37
CA ARG A 145 -4.41 -13.14 15.51
C ARG A 145 -5.32 -12.19 14.74
N GLU A 146 -5.83 -11.14 15.40
CA GLU A 146 -6.64 -10.09 14.76
C GLU A 146 -5.80 -9.27 13.78
N PHE A 147 -4.55 -9.01 14.13
CA PHE A 147 -3.60 -8.30 13.30
C PHE A 147 -3.28 -9.04 11.99
N LEU A 148 -3.03 -10.35 12.05
CA LEU A 148 -2.77 -11.15 10.85
C LEU A 148 -4.01 -11.22 9.94
N ALA A 149 -5.20 -11.36 10.51
CA ALA A 149 -6.44 -11.39 9.75
C ALA A 149 -6.83 -10.03 9.15
N GLY A 150 -6.44 -8.94 9.83
CA GLY A 150 -6.75 -7.55 9.44
C GLY A 150 -5.66 -6.84 8.63
N SER A 151 -4.46 -7.43 8.47
CA SER A 151 -3.37 -6.74 7.82
C SER A 151 -3.64 -6.51 6.33
N VAL A 152 -3.37 -5.29 5.84
CA VAL A 152 -3.48 -4.92 4.43
C VAL A 152 -2.64 -5.86 3.56
N ALA A 153 -1.43 -6.21 4.01
CA ALA A 153 -0.54 -7.13 3.33
C ALA A 153 -1.19 -8.50 3.09
N LEU A 154 -1.79 -9.10 4.13
CA LEU A 154 -2.44 -10.40 4.00
C LEU A 154 -3.68 -10.35 3.11
N ARG A 155 -4.46 -9.28 3.17
CA ARG A 155 -5.62 -9.11 2.29
C ARG A 155 -5.21 -8.94 0.83
N LEU A 156 -4.15 -8.17 0.56
CA LEU A 156 -3.59 -8.03 -0.78
C LEU A 156 -3.15 -9.37 -1.36
N THR A 157 -2.51 -10.24 -0.58
CA THR A 157 -2.08 -11.57 -1.08
C THR A 157 -3.24 -12.50 -1.40
N ARG A 158 -4.46 -12.25 -0.88
CA ARG A 158 -5.64 -13.09 -1.09
C ARG A 158 -6.59 -12.57 -2.17
N HIS A 159 -6.59 -11.26 -2.44
CA HIS A 159 -7.64 -10.63 -3.25
C HIS A 159 -7.15 -10.04 -4.56
N GLN A 160 -5.86 -10.15 -4.86
CA GLN A 160 -5.27 -9.72 -6.12
C GLN A 160 -4.10 -10.64 -6.48
N HIS A 161 -3.56 -10.54 -7.70
CA HIS A 161 -2.58 -11.50 -8.25
C HIS A 161 -1.16 -10.96 -8.39
N ARG A 162 -0.94 -9.66 -8.14
CA ARG A 162 0.40 -9.07 -8.19
C ARG A 162 1.24 -9.48 -6.99
N PRO A 163 2.55 -9.65 -7.16
CA PRO A 163 3.47 -9.82 -6.03
C PRO A 163 3.30 -8.70 -5.00
N VAL A 164 3.36 -9.06 -3.72
CA VAL A 164 3.31 -8.11 -2.61
C VAL A 164 4.63 -8.19 -1.86
N LEU A 165 5.36 -7.08 -1.83
CA LEU A 165 6.57 -6.92 -1.04
C LEU A 165 6.20 -6.28 0.31
N ILE A 166 6.56 -6.93 1.39
CA ILE A 166 6.29 -6.45 2.75
C ILE A 166 7.59 -5.96 3.37
N VAL A 167 7.65 -4.67 3.69
CA VAL A 167 8.80 -4.03 4.34
C VAL A 167 8.63 -4.11 5.85
N PRO A 168 9.53 -4.79 6.60
CA PRO A 168 9.48 -4.82 8.05
C PRO A 168 9.67 -3.41 8.64
N LEU A 169 8.75 -2.96 9.49
CA LEU A 169 8.86 -1.67 10.18
C LEU A 169 9.36 -1.80 11.63
N ALA A 170 9.45 -3.04 12.13
CA ALA A 170 10.06 -3.34 13.41
C ALA A 170 10.77 -4.69 13.30
N VAL A 171 11.93 -4.79 13.95
CA VAL A 171 12.71 -6.03 14.05
C VAL A 171 12.64 -6.49 15.49
N ILE A 172 12.16 -7.72 15.70
CA ILE A 172 12.26 -8.39 17.00
C ILE A 172 13.65 -9.06 17.03
N ASP A 173 14.41 -8.81 18.10
CA ASP A 173 15.65 -9.54 18.32
C ASP A 173 15.32 -11.04 18.44
N TRP A 174 15.76 -11.83 17.44
CA TRP A 174 15.53 -13.27 17.40
C TRP A 174 16.23 -14.03 18.55
N LYS A 175 17.18 -13.38 19.26
CA LYS A 175 17.83 -13.90 20.47
C LYS A 175 17.04 -13.61 21.74
N ALA A 176 16.08 -12.67 21.69
CA ALA A 176 15.22 -12.44 22.83
C ALA A 176 14.27 -13.64 23.03
N PRO A 177 14.10 -14.12 24.29
CA PRO A 177 13.20 -15.23 24.55
C PRO A 177 11.79 -14.84 24.10
N THR A 178 11.26 -15.57 23.13
CA THR A 178 9.87 -15.45 22.69
C THR A 178 8.97 -15.87 23.85
N LYS A 179 8.25 -14.93 24.43
CA LYS A 179 7.15 -15.25 25.34
C LYS A 179 6.00 -15.76 24.45
N TRP A 180 5.83 -17.07 24.41
CA TRP A 180 4.69 -17.76 23.81
C TRP A 180 3.46 -17.64 24.72
#